data_7a1cfb872956aecb11bfecf9340d3b39
#
_entry.id   7a1cfb872956aecb11bfecf9340d3b39
#
_cell.length_a   1.000
_cell.length_b   1.000
_cell.length_c   1.000
_cell.angle_alpha   90.00
_cell.angle_beta   90.00
_cell.angle_gamma   90.00
#
_symmetry.space_group_name_H-M   'P 1'
#
loop_
_entity.id
_entity.type
_entity.pdbx_description
1 polymer ?
#
loop_
_entity_poly.entity_id
_entity_poly.type
_entity_poly.pdbx_seq_one_letter_code
_entity_poly.pdbx_strand_id
1 'polypeptide(L)'
;ASQLVLTNLESDKRDAAGNLIFHTLSEAEKMSIRTHDLAEIRDPYIALGFVVVAVFIIIGLKKMPAVKIEEARQISFKTAVSRLAQKAKYREGVIAQAFYVGVQIMCWTFIVQYAERLGFTKAEGQNFNIIAMAIFISSRFISTALMKYLKAEFMLMLFAIGGFLSILGVIFIDGVWGLYCLILTSGFMSLMFPTIYGIALYGLKEESTLGAAGLVMAIVGGALMPPLQGMIIDQGEVMGLPAVNFSFILPLICFVVIAIYGFRAWKILK
;
A
#
# COMPACT_ATOMS: atom_id res chain seq x y z
N ALA A 1 4.77 0.12 18.71
CA ALA A 1 6.21 0.38 18.47
C ALA A 1 6.43 1.72 17.78
N SER A 2 5.88 1.97 16.58
CA SER A 2 6.10 3.23 15.83
C SER A 2 5.70 4.49 16.60
N GLN A 3 4.61 4.45 17.34
CA GLN A 3 4.12 5.58 18.12
C GLN A 3 5.06 5.93 19.28
N LEU A 4 5.58 4.91 20.00
CA LEU A 4 6.56 5.10 21.07
C LEU A 4 7.87 5.69 20.54
N VAL A 5 8.32 5.26 19.36
CA VAL A 5 9.52 5.80 18.73
C VAL A 5 9.31 7.26 18.33
N LEU A 6 8.20 7.58 17.64
CA LEU A 6 7.94 8.92 17.14
C LEU A 6 7.72 9.97 18.26
N THR A 7 7.15 9.56 19.41
CA THR A 7 7.01 10.46 20.56
C THR A 7 8.33 10.75 21.25
N ASN A 8 9.34 9.89 21.11
CA ASN A 8 10.66 10.04 21.72
C ASN A 8 11.68 10.74 20.82
N LEU A 9 11.33 11.03 19.55
CA LEU A 9 12.25 11.71 18.64
C LEU A 9 12.50 13.16 19.10
N GLU A 10 13.76 13.50 19.29
CA GLU A 10 14.18 14.83 19.68
C GLU A 10 14.13 15.83 18.51
N SER A 11 14.28 15.34 17.27
CA SER A 11 14.19 16.16 16.06
C SER A 11 12.79 16.72 15.78
N ASP A 12 11.74 16.18 16.39
CA ASP A 12 10.35 16.64 16.20
C ASP A 12 9.85 17.56 17.33
N LYS A 13 10.73 17.93 18.27
CA LYS A 13 10.40 18.88 19.34
C LYS A 13 10.15 20.26 18.76
N ARG A 14 9.04 20.88 19.20
CA ARG A 14 8.62 22.22 18.78
C ARG A 14 8.72 23.22 19.92
N ASP A 15 8.96 24.48 19.57
CA ASP A 15 8.92 25.59 20.52
C ASP A 15 7.47 25.98 20.90
N ALA A 16 7.29 26.92 21.81
CA ALA A 16 5.99 27.43 22.23
C ALA A 16 5.21 28.10 21.07
N ALA A 17 5.87 28.46 19.97
CA ALA A 17 5.28 29.04 18.77
C ALA A 17 4.95 27.97 17.70
N GLY A 18 5.25 26.68 17.98
CA GLY A 18 4.99 25.57 17.07
C GLY A 18 6.08 25.29 16.02
N ASN A 19 7.21 26.02 16.04
CA ASN A 19 8.30 25.82 15.10
C ASN A 19 9.22 24.69 15.56
N LEU A 20 9.78 23.93 14.60
CA LEU A 20 10.75 22.87 14.90
C LEU A 20 12.06 23.47 15.44
N ILE A 21 12.40 23.13 16.69
CA ILE A 21 13.62 23.60 17.36
C ILE A 21 14.87 23.09 16.62
N PHE A 22 14.79 21.91 16.01
CA PHE A 22 15.91 21.28 15.29
C PHE A 22 16.58 22.19 14.25
N HIS A 23 15.82 23.04 13.57
CA HIS A 23 16.36 23.93 12.54
C HIS A 23 17.20 25.10 13.09
N THR A 24 17.00 25.46 14.35
CA THR A 24 17.69 26.59 15.01
C THR A 24 18.97 26.16 15.72
N LEU A 25 19.25 24.87 15.84
CA LEU A 25 20.39 24.30 16.55
C LEU A 25 21.70 24.37 15.76
N SER A 26 22.83 24.33 16.47
CA SER A 26 24.14 24.17 15.86
C SER A 26 24.32 22.78 15.20
N GLU A 27 25.26 22.66 14.26
CA GLU A 27 25.51 21.41 13.58
C GLU A 27 25.97 20.28 14.52
N ALA A 28 26.67 20.59 15.61
CA ALA A 28 27.08 19.62 16.61
C ALA A 28 25.87 19.08 17.41
N GLU A 29 24.93 19.92 17.79
CA GLU A 29 23.69 19.53 18.47
C GLU A 29 22.77 18.75 17.54
N LYS A 30 22.64 19.16 16.27
CA LYS A 30 21.90 18.39 15.26
C LYS A 30 22.47 16.99 15.08
N MET A 31 23.80 16.84 15.10
CA MET A 31 24.45 15.52 14.97
C MET A 31 24.16 14.64 16.19
N SER A 32 24.19 15.21 17.41
CA SER A 32 23.83 14.49 18.63
C SER A 32 22.38 13.99 18.60
N ILE A 33 21.44 14.87 18.24
CA ILE A 33 20.02 14.52 18.11
C ILE A 33 19.80 13.43 17.04
N ARG A 34 20.43 13.57 15.88
CA ARG A 34 20.35 12.54 14.82
C ARG A 34 20.87 11.18 15.30
N THR A 35 21.96 11.16 16.08
CA THR A 35 22.51 9.90 16.60
C THR A 35 21.57 9.27 17.61
N HIS A 36 20.97 10.09 18.48
CA HIS A 36 19.96 9.64 19.44
C HIS A 36 18.72 9.08 18.74
N ASP A 37 18.14 9.82 17.81
CA ASP A 37 16.94 9.45 17.08
C ASP A 37 17.16 8.17 16.23
N LEU A 38 18.36 8.03 15.63
CA LEU A 38 18.72 6.80 14.93
C LEU A 38 18.80 5.60 15.87
N ALA A 39 19.25 5.76 17.10
CA ALA A 39 19.28 4.68 18.09
C ALA A 39 17.84 4.28 18.50
N GLU A 40 16.97 5.23 18.75
CA GLU A 40 15.54 4.98 19.07
C GLU A 40 14.82 4.24 17.95
N ILE A 41 15.13 4.56 16.68
CA ILE A 41 14.57 3.87 15.51
C ILE A 41 15.18 2.47 15.37
N ARG A 42 16.49 2.32 15.55
CA ARG A 42 17.22 1.07 15.34
C ARG A 42 16.73 -0.07 16.23
N ASP A 43 16.49 0.20 17.51
CA ASP A 43 16.25 -0.83 18.50
C ASP A 43 14.96 -1.64 18.25
N PRO A 44 13.80 -1.05 17.89
CA PRO A 44 12.63 -1.79 17.44
C PRO A 44 12.87 -2.63 16.16
N TYR A 45 13.69 -2.15 15.22
CA TYR A 45 14.04 -2.93 14.03
C TYR A 45 14.92 -4.14 14.35
N ILE A 46 15.86 -4.01 15.28
CA ILE A 46 16.67 -5.14 15.76
C ILE A 46 15.76 -6.18 16.44
N ALA A 47 14.84 -5.76 17.31
CA ALA A 47 13.89 -6.66 17.95
C ALA A 47 13.02 -7.40 16.91
N LEU A 48 12.52 -6.69 15.91
CA LEU A 48 11.77 -7.30 14.80
C LEU A 48 12.62 -8.30 14.02
N GLY A 49 13.90 -7.97 13.78
CA GLY A 49 14.86 -8.86 13.14
C GLY A 49 15.00 -10.20 13.88
N PHE A 50 15.12 -10.16 15.21
CA PHE A 50 15.16 -11.39 16.02
C PHE A 50 13.87 -12.21 15.89
N VAL A 51 12.70 -11.57 15.88
CA VAL A 51 11.42 -12.27 15.67
C VAL A 51 11.40 -12.96 14.31
N VAL A 52 11.84 -12.29 13.25
CA VAL A 52 11.91 -12.88 11.89
C VAL A 52 12.87 -14.07 11.86
N VAL A 53 14.04 -13.96 12.47
CA VAL A 53 15.01 -15.07 12.59
C VAL A 53 14.42 -16.25 13.35
N ALA A 54 13.71 -16.00 14.47
CA ALA A 54 13.05 -17.05 15.24
C ALA A 54 11.99 -17.78 14.39
N VAL A 55 11.15 -17.04 13.64
CA VAL A 55 10.15 -17.63 12.75
C VAL A 55 10.82 -18.44 11.64
N PHE A 56 11.92 -17.93 11.06
CA PHE A 56 12.69 -18.66 10.04
C PHE A 56 13.22 -19.99 10.57
N ILE A 57 13.78 -20.00 11.80
CA ILE A 57 14.25 -21.24 12.46
C ILE A 57 13.10 -22.21 12.67
N ILE A 58 11.95 -21.73 13.18
CA ILE A 58 10.77 -22.58 13.42
C ILE A 58 10.29 -23.23 12.10
N ILE A 59 10.23 -22.46 11.00
CA ILE A 59 9.84 -22.98 9.69
C ILE A 59 10.86 -23.98 9.19
N GLY A 60 12.17 -23.69 9.34
CA GLY A 60 13.25 -24.57 8.90
C GLY A 60 13.28 -25.92 9.63
N LEU A 61 12.87 -25.93 10.91
CA LEU A 61 12.77 -27.15 11.73
C LEU A 61 11.52 -27.99 11.42
N LYS A 62 10.49 -27.40 10.77
CA LYS A 62 9.28 -28.12 10.38
C LYS A 62 9.52 -28.86 9.08
N LYS A 63 9.32 -30.18 9.07
CA LYS A 63 9.26 -30.96 7.84
C LYS A 63 8.04 -30.51 7.04
N MET A 64 8.27 -29.76 5.96
CA MET A 64 7.19 -29.44 5.04
C MET A 64 6.71 -30.70 4.34
N PRO A 65 5.37 -30.90 4.18
CA PRO A 65 4.86 -31.99 3.37
C PRO A 65 5.42 -31.85 1.96
N ALA A 66 6.07 -32.92 1.47
CA ALA A 66 6.49 -32.96 0.07
C ALA A 66 5.20 -32.87 -0.78
N VAL A 67 4.99 -31.73 -1.41
CA VAL A 67 4.00 -31.64 -2.48
C VAL A 67 4.51 -32.56 -3.58
N LYS A 68 3.85 -33.72 -3.79
CA LYS A 68 4.06 -34.52 -4.98
C LYS A 68 3.75 -33.60 -6.15
N ILE A 69 4.79 -33.07 -6.77
CA ILE A 69 4.70 -32.51 -8.11
C ILE A 69 4.39 -33.72 -8.96
N GLU A 70 3.08 -34.01 -9.14
CA GLU A 70 2.66 -34.85 -10.25
C GLU A 70 3.42 -34.30 -11.46
N GLU A 71 4.04 -35.19 -12.23
CA GLU A 71 4.91 -34.86 -13.35
C GLU A 71 4.30 -33.74 -14.20
N ALA A 72 4.45 -32.51 -13.73
CA ALA A 72 4.10 -31.34 -14.50
C ALA A 72 5.04 -31.42 -15.70
N ARG A 73 4.50 -31.81 -16.86
CA ARG A 73 5.17 -31.70 -18.15
C ARG A 73 6.03 -30.45 -18.08
N GLN A 74 7.36 -30.65 -18.20
CA GLN A 74 8.32 -29.54 -18.11
C GLN A 74 8.05 -28.56 -19.26
N ILE A 75 7.04 -27.71 -19.05
CA ILE A 75 6.80 -26.61 -19.98
C ILE A 75 8.00 -25.69 -19.83
N SER A 76 8.72 -25.45 -20.92
CA SER A 76 9.82 -24.49 -20.93
C SER A 76 9.32 -23.16 -20.33
N PHE A 77 10.11 -22.58 -19.42
CA PHE A 77 9.81 -21.27 -18.78
C PHE A 77 9.36 -20.23 -19.81
N LYS A 78 10.07 -20.13 -20.94
CA LYS A 78 9.73 -19.20 -22.02
C LYS A 78 8.34 -19.46 -22.60
N THR A 79 7.96 -20.71 -22.78
CA THR A 79 6.64 -21.11 -23.30
C THR A 79 5.54 -20.77 -22.28
N ALA A 80 5.77 -21.03 -21.00
CA ALA A 80 4.81 -20.72 -19.94
C ALA A 80 4.58 -19.20 -19.81
N VAL A 81 5.64 -18.40 -19.83
CA VAL A 81 5.55 -16.92 -19.81
C VAL A 81 4.79 -16.43 -21.05
N SER A 82 5.10 -16.95 -22.24
CA SER A 82 4.39 -16.57 -23.46
C SER A 82 2.90 -16.88 -23.39
N ARG A 83 2.51 -18.05 -22.90
CA ARG A 83 1.10 -18.44 -22.70
C ARG A 83 0.39 -17.55 -21.69
N LEU A 84 1.04 -17.21 -20.57
CA LEU A 84 0.52 -16.29 -19.57
C LEU A 84 0.30 -14.89 -20.15
N ALA A 85 1.26 -14.37 -20.91
CA ALA A 85 1.17 -13.07 -21.54
C ALA A 85 0.04 -12.96 -22.58
N GLN A 86 -0.34 -14.08 -23.21
CA GLN A 86 -1.46 -14.14 -24.17
C GLN A 86 -2.84 -14.15 -23.49
N LYS A 87 -2.92 -14.57 -22.21
CA LYS A 87 -4.17 -14.56 -21.44
C LYS A 87 -4.47 -13.13 -20.96
N ALA A 88 -5.41 -12.44 -21.62
CA ALA A 88 -5.76 -11.05 -21.31
C ALA A 88 -6.11 -10.85 -19.83
N LYS A 89 -6.90 -11.75 -19.25
CA LYS A 89 -7.30 -11.72 -17.83
C LYS A 89 -6.10 -11.72 -16.88
N TYR A 90 -5.06 -12.51 -17.17
CA TYR A 90 -3.84 -12.57 -16.38
C TYR A 90 -2.99 -11.31 -16.56
N ARG A 91 -2.74 -10.91 -17.81
CA ARG A 91 -1.93 -9.73 -18.14
C ARG A 91 -2.50 -8.45 -17.52
N GLU A 92 -3.81 -8.24 -17.68
CA GLU A 92 -4.51 -7.11 -17.09
C GLU A 92 -4.51 -7.19 -15.56
N GLY A 93 -4.59 -8.41 -15.00
CA GLY A 93 -4.49 -8.66 -13.56
C GLY A 93 -3.13 -8.29 -12.98
N VAL A 94 -2.02 -8.61 -13.68
CA VAL A 94 -0.66 -8.20 -13.25
C VAL A 94 -0.52 -6.68 -13.24
N ILE A 95 -1.04 -6.00 -14.26
CA ILE A 95 -1.06 -4.53 -14.32
C ILE A 95 -1.89 -3.97 -13.16
N ALA A 96 -3.13 -4.43 -13.00
CA ALA A 96 -4.00 -3.99 -11.91
C ALA A 96 -3.38 -4.22 -10.53
N GLN A 97 -2.65 -5.33 -10.35
CA GLN A 97 -1.95 -5.65 -9.11
C GLN A 97 -0.81 -4.65 -8.82
N ALA A 98 -0.04 -4.28 -9.83
CA ALA A 98 1.02 -3.28 -9.69
C ALA A 98 0.44 -1.90 -9.29
N PHE A 99 -0.62 -1.47 -9.96
CA PHE A 99 -1.33 -0.23 -9.62
C PHE A 99 -1.97 -0.29 -8.23
N TYR A 100 -2.50 -1.45 -7.84
CA TYR A 100 -3.06 -1.61 -6.51
C TYR A 100 -2.01 -1.48 -5.41
N VAL A 101 -0.87 -2.15 -5.53
CA VAL A 101 0.19 -2.04 -4.53
C VAL A 101 0.75 -0.62 -4.50
N GLY A 102 0.87 0.01 -5.66
CA GLY A 102 1.24 1.41 -5.77
C GLY A 102 0.31 2.33 -4.98
N VAL A 103 -1.01 2.24 -5.20
CA VAL A 103 -1.98 3.09 -4.48
C VAL A 103 -1.97 2.83 -2.98
N GLN A 104 -1.83 1.57 -2.57
CA GLN A 104 -1.79 1.20 -1.16
C GLN A 104 -0.61 1.85 -0.43
N ILE A 105 0.59 1.72 -1.00
CA ILE A 105 1.80 2.29 -0.39
C ILE A 105 1.73 3.82 -0.43
N MET A 106 1.32 4.43 -1.54
CA MET A 106 1.15 5.89 -1.64
C MET A 106 0.21 6.44 -0.57
N CYS A 107 -0.98 5.87 -0.41
CA CYS A 107 -1.94 6.35 0.58
C CYS A 107 -1.41 6.23 2.01
N TRP A 108 -0.74 5.13 2.36
CA TRP A 108 -0.26 4.92 3.72
C TRP A 108 1.03 5.70 4.05
N THR A 109 1.91 5.89 3.06
CA THR A 109 3.13 6.67 3.26
C THR A 109 2.81 8.15 3.45
N PHE A 110 1.94 8.70 2.62
CA PHE A 110 1.70 10.14 2.57
C PHE A 110 0.58 10.64 3.49
N ILE A 111 -0.08 9.76 4.27
CA ILE A 111 -1.07 10.16 5.27
C ILE A 111 -0.46 11.03 6.36
N VAL A 112 0.80 10.74 6.78
CA VAL A 112 1.51 11.51 7.79
C VAL A 112 1.83 12.91 7.25
N GLN A 113 2.34 13.02 6.03
CA GLN A 113 2.63 14.32 5.40
C GLN A 113 1.36 15.14 5.15
N TYR A 114 0.24 14.49 4.83
CA TYR A 114 -1.05 15.17 4.73
C TYR A 114 -1.47 15.76 6.08
N ALA A 115 -1.31 15.01 7.17
CA ALA A 115 -1.60 15.47 8.52
C ALA A 115 -0.65 16.61 8.96
N GLU A 116 0.66 16.50 8.67
CA GLU A 116 1.63 17.56 8.96
C GLU A 116 1.28 18.88 8.25
N ARG A 117 0.82 18.83 7.01
CA ARG A 117 0.31 20.00 6.30
C ARG A 117 -0.86 20.69 7.04
N LEU A 118 -1.70 19.91 7.72
CA LEU A 118 -2.81 20.44 8.51
C LEU A 118 -2.39 20.96 9.89
N GLY A 119 -1.08 20.92 10.21
CA GLY A 119 -0.52 21.38 11.48
C GLY A 119 -0.42 20.31 12.57
N PHE A 120 -0.76 19.07 12.28
CA PHE A 120 -0.55 17.96 13.20
C PHE A 120 0.93 17.58 13.30
N THR A 121 1.32 17.03 14.44
CA THR A 121 2.64 16.43 14.63
C THR A 121 2.76 15.11 13.87
N LYS A 122 3.98 14.63 13.63
CA LYS A 122 4.21 13.31 13.01
C LYS A 122 3.59 12.18 13.82
N ALA A 123 3.64 12.27 15.15
CA ALA A 123 3.03 11.30 16.05
C ALA A 123 1.50 11.26 15.90
N GLU A 124 0.85 12.41 15.79
CA GLU A 124 -0.59 12.48 15.51
C GLU A 124 -0.91 11.97 14.10
N GLY A 125 -0.10 12.33 13.09
CA GLY A 125 -0.20 11.80 11.74
C GLY A 125 -0.12 10.27 11.71
N GLN A 126 0.76 9.68 12.51
CA GLN A 126 0.87 8.23 12.66
C GLN A 126 -0.36 7.60 13.33
N ASN A 127 -1.05 8.32 14.23
CA ASN A 127 -2.32 7.85 14.80
C ASN A 127 -3.39 7.70 13.72
N PHE A 128 -3.49 8.65 12.78
CA PHE A 128 -4.40 8.54 11.64
C PHE A 128 -4.06 7.34 10.77
N ASN A 129 -2.78 7.04 10.56
CA ASN A 129 -2.36 5.84 9.83
C ASN A 129 -2.75 4.53 10.56
N ILE A 130 -2.63 4.49 11.90
CA ILE A 130 -3.08 3.35 12.70
C ILE A 130 -4.60 3.15 12.56
N ILE A 131 -5.38 4.23 12.59
CA ILE A 131 -6.84 4.18 12.37
C ILE A 131 -7.14 3.66 10.95
N ALA A 132 -6.43 4.15 9.94
CA ALA A 132 -6.57 3.68 8.56
C ALA A 132 -6.29 2.18 8.42
N MET A 133 -5.26 1.66 9.09
CA MET A 133 -4.95 0.23 9.12
C MET A 133 -6.02 -0.59 9.88
N ALA A 134 -6.57 -0.06 10.97
CA ALA A 134 -7.67 -0.71 11.70
C ALA A 134 -8.92 -0.81 10.82
N ILE A 135 -9.26 0.25 10.09
CA ILE A 135 -10.36 0.26 9.11
C ILE A 135 -10.08 -0.74 7.99
N PHE A 136 -8.85 -0.79 7.47
CA PHE A 136 -8.45 -1.74 6.44
C PHE A 136 -8.69 -3.19 6.89
N ILE A 137 -8.25 -3.55 8.11
CA ILE A 137 -8.40 -4.90 8.65
C ILE A 137 -9.89 -5.21 8.87
N SER A 138 -10.63 -4.32 9.50
CA SER A 138 -12.06 -4.50 9.79
C SER A 138 -12.86 -4.64 8.49
N SER A 139 -12.62 -3.78 7.50
CA SER A 139 -13.24 -3.83 6.19
C SER A 139 -12.92 -5.12 5.44
N ARG A 140 -11.74 -5.72 5.64
CA ARG A 140 -11.36 -7.01 5.05
C ARG A 140 -12.27 -8.15 5.52
N PHE A 141 -12.59 -8.20 6.81
CA PHE A 141 -13.53 -9.21 7.34
C PHE A 141 -14.94 -9.00 6.79
N ILE A 142 -15.42 -7.76 6.76
CA ILE A 142 -16.74 -7.41 6.23
C ILE A 142 -16.82 -7.77 4.75
N SER A 143 -15.85 -7.35 3.94
CA SER A 143 -15.81 -7.62 2.50
C SER A 143 -15.73 -9.11 2.20
N THR A 144 -14.95 -9.87 2.98
CA THR A 144 -14.86 -11.33 2.82
C THR A 144 -16.21 -12.00 3.11
N ALA A 145 -16.96 -11.51 4.09
CA ALA A 145 -18.33 -11.99 4.35
C ALA A 145 -19.29 -11.63 3.19
N LEU A 146 -19.18 -10.43 2.63
CA LEU A 146 -20.00 -9.99 1.49
C LEU A 146 -19.73 -10.82 0.22
N MET A 147 -18.48 -11.31 0.01
CA MET A 147 -18.14 -12.16 -1.13
C MET A 147 -18.89 -13.50 -1.17
N LYS A 148 -19.56 -13.87 -0.09
CA LYS A 148 -20.50 -15.04 -0.11
C LYS A 148 -21.74 -14.77 -0.96
N TYR A 149 -22.13 -13.50 -1.10
CA TYR A 149 -23.34 -13.07 -1.79
C TYR A 149 -23.07 -12.39 -3.14
N LEU A 150 -21.91 -11.78 -3.28
CA LEU A 150 -21.54 -10.99 -4.45
C LEU A 150 -20.32 -11.60 -5.15
N LYS A 151 -20.29 -11.48 -6.48
CA LYS A 151 -19.13 -11.93 -7.27
C LYS A 151 -17.90 -11.09 -6.98
N ALA A 152 -16.75 -11.74 -6.89
CA ALA A 152 -15.49 -11.09 -6.56
C ALA A 152 -15.13 -9.95 -7.52
N GLU A 153 -15.37 -10.14 -8.81
CA GLU A 153 -15.09 -9.15 -9.84
C GLU A 153 -15.96 -7.90 -9.70
N PHE A 154 -17.23 -8.09 -9.36
CA PHE A 154 -18.17 -6.98 -9.12
C PHE A 154 -17.79 -6.21 -7.86
N MET A 155 -17.44 -6.92 -6.78
CA MET A 155 -16.95 -6.31 -5.54
C MET A 155 -15.67 -5.51 -5.78
N LEU A 156 -14.73 -6.03 -6.56
CA LEU A 156 -13.50 -5.32 -6.92
C LEU A 156 -13.81 -3.98 -7.61
N MET A 157 -14.71 -4.01 -8.60
CA MET A 157 -15.13 -2.78 -9.30
C MET A 157 -15.79 -1.78 -8.35
N LEU A 158 -16.71 -2.24 -7.50
CA LEU A 158 -17.43 -1.38 -6.56
C LEU A 158 -16.48 -0.71 -5.56
N PHE A 159 -15.55 -1.48 -5.00
CA PHE A 159 -14.55 -0.98 -4.06
C PHE A 159 -13.57 -0.02 -4.74
N ALA A 160 -13.19 -0.28 -6.01
CA ALA A 160 -12.35 0.64 -6.76
C ALA A 160 -13.04 1.98 -7.03
N ILE A 161 -14.34 1.97 -7.34
CA ILE A 161 -15.14 3.18 -7.48
C ILE A 161 -15.25 3.93 -6.14
N GLY A 162 -15.49 3.21 -5.03
CA GLY A 162 -15.52 3.81 -3.70
C GLY A 162 -14.18 4.46 -3.32
N GLY A 163 -13.07 3.79 -3.60
CA GLY A 163 -11.73 4.34 -3.42
C GLY A 163 -11.48 5.57 -4.29
N PHE A 164 -11.88 5.53 -5.56
CA PHE A 164 -11.81 6.68 -6.47
C PHE A 164 -12.55 7.90 -5.93
N LEU A 165 -13.80 7.73 -5.46
CA LEU A 165 -14.60 8.81 -4.90
C LEU A 165 -13.98 9.35 -3.59
N SER A 166 -13.44 8.47 -2.75
CA SER A 166 -12.72 8.89 -1.53
C SER A 166 -11.48 9.71 -1.86
N ILE A 167 -10.70 9.33 -2.87
CA ILE A 167 -9.51 10.08 -3.29
C ILE A 167 -9.89 11.43 -3.92
N LEU A 168 -11.00 11.54 -4.63
CA LEU A 168 -11.52 12.84 -5.05
C LEU A 168 -11.77 13.75 -3.83
N GLY A 169 -12.33 13.20 -2.75
CA GLY A 169 -12.46 13.93 -1.49
C GLY A 169 -11.11 14.40 -0.92
N VAL A 170 -10.06 13.56 -0.98
CA VAL A 170 -8.71 13.92 -0.54
C VAL A 170 -8.14 15.11 -1.32
N ILE A 171 -8.39 15.17 -2.63
CA ILE A 171 -7.86 16.23 -3.50
C ILE A 171 -8.61 17.55 -3.30
N PHE A 172 -9.94 17.52 -3.26
CA PHE A 172 -10.77 18.71 -3.36
C PHE A 172 -11.36 19.20 -2.03
N ILE A 173 -11.40 18.35 -0.98
CA ILE A 173 -11.92 18.75 0.33
C ILE A 173 -10.75 19.10 1.23
N ASP A 174 -10.63 20.39 1.57
CA ASP A 174 -9.58 20.87 2.45
C ASP A 174 -9.80 20.47 3.93
N GLY A 175 -8.72 20.52 4.70
CA GLY A 175 -8.74 20.30 6.14
C GLY A 175 -8.86 18.85 6.55
N VAL A 176 -9.35 18.64 7.75
CA VAL A 176 -9.45 17.32 8.39
C VAL A 176 -10.40 16.37 7.66
N TRP A 177 -11.39 16.90 6.96
CA TRP A 177 -12.33 16.09 6.17
C TRP A 177 -11.65 15.38 5.01
N GLY A 178 -10.70 16.01 4.33
CA GLY A 178 -9.86 15.36 3.33
C GLY A 178 -9.03 14.22 3.92
N LEU A 179 -8.51 14.40 5.14
CA LEU A 179 -7.79 13.35 5.86
C LEU A 179 -8.70 12.17 6.22
N TYR A 180 -9.95 12.41 6.61
CA TYR A 180 -10.92 11.34 6.83
C TYR A 180 -11.28 10.58 5.54
N CYS A 181 -11.36 11.28 4.41
CA CYS A 181 -11.50 10.62 3.10
C CYS A 181 -10.31 9.69 2.81
N LEU A 182 -9.08 10.12 3.14
CA LEU A 182 -7.88 9.30 2.96
C LEU A 182 -7.90 8.05 3.86
N ILE A 183 -8.34 8.19 5.10
CA ILE A 183 -8.54 7.07 6.03
C ILE A 183 -9.59 6.09 5.49
N LEU A 184 -10.72 6.61 4.98
CA LEU A 184 -11.80 5.80 4.40
C LEU A 184 -11.34 5.01 3.17
N THR A 185 -10.42 5.58 2.36
CA THR A 185 -9.81 4.90 1.22
C THR A 185 -9.19 3.56 1.61
N SER A 186 -8.61 3.45 2.82
CA SER A 186 -8.03 2.20 3.33
C SER A 186 -9.06 1.08 3.45
N GLY A 187 -10.29 1.41 3.80
CA GLY A 187 -11.40 0.44 3.82
C GLY A 187 -11.66 -0.15 2.43
N PHE A 188 -11.71 0.69 1.40
CA PHE A 188 -11.91 0.24 0.02
C PHE A 188 -10.71 -0.55 -0.53
N MET A 189 -9.50 -0.28 -0.10
CA MET A 189 -8.32 -1.04 -0.52
C MET A 189 -8.29 -2.48 0.03
N SER A 190 -8.99 -2.76 1.13
CA SER A 190 -8.83 -3.98 1.92
C SER A 190 -9.03 -5.30 1.16
N LEU A 191 -9.96 -5.33 0.21
CA LEU A 191 -10.36 -6.49 -0.58
C LEU A 191 -9.49 -6.71 -1.82
N MET A 192 -8.87 -5.66 -2.37
CA MET A 192 -8.39 -5.64 -3.75
C MET A 192 -7.26 -6.64 -4.03
N PHE A 193 -6.23 -6.70 -3.15
CA PHE A 193 -5.08 -7.61 -3.37
C PHE A 193 -5.50 -9.07 -3.58
N PRO A 194 -6.19 -9.72 -2.63
CA PRO A 194 -6.56 -11.12 -2.79
C PRO A 194 -7.56 -11.33 -3.93
N THR A 195 -8.39 -10.35 -4.23
CA THR A 195 -9.38 -10.46 -5.29
C THR A 195 -8.74 -10.38 -6.67
N ILE A 196 -7.85 -9.41 -6.93
CA ILE A 196 -7.10 -9.32 -8.19
C ILE A 196 -6.28 -10.59 -8.39
N TYR A 197 -5.59 -11.04 -7.34
CA TYR A 197 -4.78 -12.24 -7.35
C TYR A 197 -5.62 -13.48 -7.70
N GLY A 198 -6.75 -13.68 -7.03
CA GLY A 198 -7.66 -14.80 -7.29
C GLY A 198 -8.26 -14.78 -8.69
N ILE A 199 -8.72 -13.61 -9.17
CA ILE A 199 -9.28 -13.44 -10.52
C ILE A 199 -8.22 -13.77 -11.59
N ALA A 200 -7.01 -13.25 -11.43
CA ALA A 200 -5.93 -13.41 -12.41
C ALA A 200 -5.43 -14.85 -12.50
N LEU A 201 -5.42 -15.60 -11.39
CA LEU A 201 -5.02 -17.01 -11.36
C LEU A 201 -6.14 -17.98 -11.76
N TYR A 202 -7.39 -17.52 -11.77
CA TYR A 202 -8.50 -18.39 -12.07
C TYR A 202 -8.39 -18.99 -13.48
N GLY A 203 -8.37 -20.31 -13.55
CA GLY A 203 -8.25 -21.08 -14.81
C GLY A 203 -6.81 -21.28 -15.32
N LEU A 204 -5.79 -20.88 -14.54
CA LEU A 204 -4.39 -21.15 -14.86
C LEU A 204 -3.94 -22.51 -14.28
N LYS A 205 -4.31 -23.61 -14.87
CA LYS A 205 -4.00 -24.95 -14.35
C LYS A 205 -2.51 -25.17 -14.10
N GLU A 206 -1.76 -25.51 -15.13
CA GLU A 206 -0.34 -25.86 -15.06
C GLU A 206 0.57 -24.63 -14.87
N GLU A 207 0.14 -23.47 -15.35
CA GLU A 207 0.91 -22.23 -15.24
C GLU A 207 0.63 -21.45 -13.93
N SER A 208 -0.19 -21.96 -13.02
CA SER A 208 -0.63 -21.23 -11.81
C SER A 208 0.53 -20.81 -10.90
N THR A 209 1.54 -21.68 -10.72
CA THR A 209 2.71 -21.39 -9.90
C THR A 209 3.54 -20.22 -10.48
N LEU A 210 3.78 -20.24 -11.79
CA LEU A 210 4.50 -19.16 -12.47
C LEU A 210 3.64 -17.89 -12.53
N GLY A 211 2.33 -18.05 -12.74
CA GLY A 211 1.37 -16.95 -12.70
C GLY A 211 1.34 -16.26 -11.34
N ALA A 212 1.38 -17.03 -10.26
CA ALA A 212 1.47 -16.51 -8.89
C ALA A 212 2.76 -15.71 -8.68
N ALA A 213 3.90 -16.22 -9.14
CA ALA A 213 5.17 -15.51 -9.07
C ALA A 213 5.12 -14.16 -9.81
N GLY A 214 4.53 -14.11 -11.01
CA GLY A 214 4.38 -12.87 -11.77
C GLY A 214 3.49 -11.83 -11.07
N LEU A 215 2.42 -12.25 -10.40
CA LEU A 215 1.58 -11.37 -9.58
C LEU A 215 2.30 -10.86 -8.32
N VAL A 216 3.16 -11.68 -7.73
CA VAL A 216 4.02 -11.24 -6.61
C VAL A 216 5.07 -10.24 -7.11
N MET A 217 5.65 -10.44 -8.30
CA MET A 217 6.57 -9.45 -8.90
C MET A 217 5.89 -8.10 -9.17
N ALA A 218 4.57 -8.07 -9.38
CA ALA A 218 3.81 -6.83 -9.54
C ALA A 218 3.85 -5.91 -8.30
N ILE A 219 4.29 -6.41 -7.12
CA ILE A 219 4.53 -5.60 -5.92
C ILE A 219 5.54 -4.47 -6.18
N VAL A 220 6.36 -4.57 -7.22
CA VAL A 220 7.28 -3.50 -7.66
C VAL A 220 6.54 -2.16 -7.89
N GLY A 221 5.25 -2.16 -8.20
CA GLY A 221 4.44 -0.94 -8.28
C GLY A 221 4.50 -0.10 -7.01
N GLY A 222 4.57 -0.75 -5.83
CA GLY A 222 4.74 -0.08 -4.54
C GLY A 222 6.12 0.56 -4.32
N ALA A 223 7.13 0.18 -5.09
CA ALA A 223 8.45 0.80 -5.07
C ALA A 223 8.57 1.96 -6.06
N LEU A 224 7.87 1.89 -7.18
CA LEU A 224 7.99 2.88 -8.26
C LEU A 224 7.07 4.10 -8.08
N MET A 225 5.85 3.91 -7.57
CA MET A 225 4.84 4.97 -7.52
C MET A 225 5.03 6.00 -6.40
N PRO A 226 5.41 5.63 -5.15
CA PRO A 226 5.60 6.61 -4.08
C PRO A 226 6.69 7.66 -4.38
N PRO A 227 7.84 7.34 -4.98
CA PRO A 227 8.79 8.36 -5.42
C PRO A 227 8.20 9.37 -6.40
N LEU A 228 7.34 8.94 -7.35
CA LEU A 228 6.66 9.84 -8.26
C LEU A 228 5.70 10.78 -7.51
N GLN A 229 5.00 10.28 -6.50
CA GLN A 229 4.15 11.12 -5.66
C GLN A 229 4.98 12.12 -4.85
N GLY A 230 6.11 11.69 -4.29
CA GLY A 230 7.06 12.56 -3.59
C GLY A 230 7.55 13.71 -4.47
N MET A 231 7.93 13.44 -5.72
CA MET A 231 8.34 14.47 -6.68
C MET A 231 7.27 15.54 -6.93
N ILE A 232 5.98 15.17 -6.87
CA ILE A 232 4.88 16.13 -6.99
C ILE A 232 4.79 16.97 -5.71
N ILE A 233 4.91 16.34 -4.54
CA ILE A 233 4.82 17.01 -3.24
C ILE A 233 5.93 18.05 -3.07
N ASP A 234 7.14 17.76 -3.55
CA ASP A 234 8.29 18.65 -3.48
C ASP A 234 8.11 19.97 -4.25
N GLN A 235 7.10 20.06 -5.14
CA GLN A 235 6.79 21.29 -5.87
C GLN A 235 6.09 22.37 -5.01
N GLY A 236 5.60 22.00 -3.83
CA GLY A 236 4.93 22.90 -2.89
C GLY A 236 3.49 23.22 -3.27
N GLU A 237 3.23 23.76 -4.45
CA GLU A 237 1.91 24.10 -4.98
C GLU A 237 1.80 23.73 -6.48
N VAL A 238 0.69 23.13 -6.89
CA VAL A 238 0.45 22.73 -8.28
C VAL A 238 -0.99 23.06 -8.64
N MET A 239 -1.17 23.84 -9.72
CA MET A 239 -2.48 24.25 -10.27
C MET A 239 -3.41 24.94 -9.23
N GLY A 240 -2.85 25.70 -8.29
CA GLY A 240 -3.61 26.39 -7.24
C GLY A 240 -4.08 25.49 -6.09
N LEU A 241 -3.61 24.24 -6.07
CA LEU A 241 -3.84 23.29 -4.97
C LEU A 241 -2.50 23.01 -4.27
N PRO A 242 -2.51 22.76 -2.96
CA PRO A 242 -1.33 22.29 -2.28
C PRO A 242 -0.83 21.00 -2.91
N ALA A 243 0.48 20.92 -3.19
CA ALA A 243 1.07 19.79 -3.89
C ALA A 243 0.81 18.44 -3.19
N VAL A 244 0.69 18.43 -1.86
CA VAL A 244 0.32 17.22 -1.11
C VAL A 244 -1.05 16.71 -1.53
N ASN A 245 -2.07 17.57 -1.64
CA ASN A 245 -3.41 17.17 -2.08
C ASN A 245 -3.40 16.78 -3.55
N PHE A 246 -2.77 17.61 -4.41
CA PHE A 246 -2.70 17.34 -5.83
C PHE A 246 -1.99 16.03 -6.15
N SER A 247 -0.99 15.63 -5.35
CA SER A 247 -0.23 14.39 -5.55
C SER A 247 -1.11 13.13 -5.53
N PHE A 248 -2.28 13.19 -4.88
CA PHE A 248 -3.24 12.09 -4.87
C PHE A 248 -3.93 11.85 -6.23
N ILE A 249 -3.60 12.64 -7.26
CA ILE A 249 -3.98 12.33 -8.65
C ILE A 249 -3.39 10.97 -9.11
N LEU A 250 -2.20 10.59 -8.62
CA LEU A 250 -1.61 9.28 -8.93
C LEU A 250 -2.43 8.12 -8.35
N PRO A 251 -2.76 8.09 -7.04
CA PRO A 251 -3.75 7.17 -6.48
C PRO A 251 -5.08 7.15 -7.25
N LEU A 252 -5.58 8.31 -7.68
CA LEU A 252 -6.82 8.40 -8.45
C LEU A 252 -6.74 7.60 -9.75
N ILE A 253 -5.66 7.79 -10.53
CA ILE A 253 -5.40 7.04 -11.77
C ILE A 253 -5.32 5.54 -11.49
N CYS A 254 -4.66 5.15 -10.39
CA CYS A 254 -4.57 3.74 -10.00
C CYS A 254 -5.96 3.12 -9.77
N PHE A 255 -6.86 3.81 -9.08
CA PHE A 255 -8.22 3.31 -8.87
C PHE A 255 -9.02 3.17 -10.17
N VAL A 256 -8.82 4.07 -11.14
CA VAL A 256 -9.42 3.95 -12.48
C VAL A 256 -8.96 2.66 -13.17
N VAL A 257 -7.66 2.37 -13.16
CA VAL A 257 -7.11 1.15 -13.76
C VAL A 257 -7.69 -0.11 -13.09
N ILE A 258 -7.78 -0.11 -11.76
CA ILE A 258 -8.36 -1.24 -11.00
C ILE A 258 -9.86 -1.39 -11.30
N ALA A 259 -10.62 -0.29 -11.37
CA ALA A 259 -12.05 -0.31 -11.70
C ALA A 259 -12.30 -0.86 -13.10
N ILE A 260 -11.49 -0.45 -14.09
CA ILE A 260 -11.55 -0.98 -15.47
C ILE A 260 -11.28 -2.48 -15.47
N TYR A 261 -10.25 -2.94 -14.76
CA TYR A 261 -9.97 -4.37 -14.66
C TYR A 261 -11.13 -5.13 -14.02
N GLY A 262 -11.67 -4.65 -12.90
CA GLY A 262 -12.83 -5.26 -12.23
C GLY A 262 -14.05 -5.35 -13.15
N PHE A 263 -14.37 -4.28 -13.88
CA PHE A 263 -15.47 -4.26 -14.86
C PHE A 263 -15.24 -5.25 -16.01
N ARG A 264 -14.03 -5.26 -16.59
CA ARG A 264 -13.69 -6.18 -17.69
C ARG A 264 -13.72 -7.64 -17.23
N ALA A 265 -13.18 -7.94 -16.05
CA ALA A 265 -13.23 -9.27 -15.45
C ALA A 265 -14.68 -9.74 -15.20
N TRP A 266 -15.55 -8.82 -14.76
CA TRP A 266 -16.95 -9.14 -14.49
C TRP A 266 -17.78 -9.40 -15.76
N LYS A 267 -17.58 -8.58 -16.82
CA LYS A 267 -18.44 -8.55 -18.01
C LYS A 267 -17.84 -9.25 -19.23
N ILE A 268 -16.53 -9.18 -19.43
CA ILE A 268 -15.87 -9.50 -20.71
C ILE A 268 -14.94 -10.71 -20.58
N LEU A 269 -14.12 -10.77 -19.52
CA LEU A 269 -13.08 -11.77 -19.35
C LEU A 269 -13.59 -13.00 -18.57
N LYS A 270 -14.70 -13.58 -19.02
CA LYS A 270 -15.29 -14.77 -18.40
C LYS A 270 -14.50 -16.04 -18.73
#